data_f2caa064e86319ba3d7428bdda5646ec
#
_entry.id   f2caa064e86319ba3d7428bdda5646ec
#
_cell.length_a   1.000
_cell.length_b   1.000
_cell.length_c   1.000
_cell.angle_alpha   90.00
_cell.angle_beta   90.00
_cell.angle_gamma   90.00
#
_symmetry.space_group_name_H-M   'P 1'
#
loop_
_entity.id
_entity.type
_entity.pdbx_description
1 polymer ?
#
loop_
_entity_poly.entity_id
_entity_poly.type
_entity_poly.pdbx_seq_one_letter_code
_entity_poly.pdbx_strand_id
1 'polypeptide(L)'
;MAKFCRFEKAGLAQSGVLAGETVEVLTGPPWAASQLTSKRYALSEVRLLAPCKPSKIVCLGRNYREHATEMGHEMPREPLIFLKPPSAVIGPEEAIVYPPSSQRVDYEGELAVVIGQKCSRLPPAEAPWDYVFGFTCLNDVTARDIQQAEGRFTRAKGFDTFCPLGPVIATGLDPASLIVETYVNGARRQRGQVREMIFPLDAIIRFVSS
;
A
#
# COMPACT_ATOMS: atom_id res chain seq x y z
N MET A 1 -2.61 -13.15 13.76
CA MET A 1 -2.57 -12.52 12.40
C MET A 1 -3.87 -12.83 11.69
N ALA A 2 -4.65 -11.81 11.34
CA ALA A 2 -5.82 -11.95 10.47
C ALA A 2 -5.52 -11.29 9.12
N LYS A 3 -6.17 -11.79 8.05
CA LYS A 3 -6.03 -11.28 6.67
C LYS A 3 -7.40 -10.77 6.21
N PHE A 4 -7.57 -9.48 6.13
CA PHE A 4 -8.81 -8.85 5.68
C PHE A 4 -8.73 -8.57 4.18
N CYS A 5 -9.78 -8.94 3.46
CA CYS A 5 -9.90 -8.71 2.03
C CYS A 5 -11.17 -7.91 1.70
N ARG A 6 -11.16 -7.34 0.52
CA ARG A 6 -12.35 -6.84 -0.14
C ARG A 6 -12.52 -7.62 -1.44
N PHE A 7 -13.71 -8.06 -1.73
CA PHE A 7 -13.97 -8.93 -2.85
C PHE A 7 -15.32 -8.61 -3.50
N GLU A 8 -15.47 -9.06 -4.72
CA GLU A 8 -16.73 -9.00 -5.47
C GLU A 8 -17.29 -10.40 -5.70
N LYS A 9 -18.59 -10.57 -5.44
CA LYS A 9 -19.37 -11.75 -5.79
C LYS A 9 -20.68 -11.29 -6.39
N ALA A 10 -20.99 -11.75 -7.60
CA ALA A 10 -22.22 -11.41 -8.34
C ALA A 10 -22.48 -9.88 -8.44
N GLY A 11 -21.44 -9.10 -8.73
CA GLY A 11 -21.52 -7.63 -8.86
C GLY A 11 -21.55 -6.85 -7.53
N LEU A 12 -21.56 -7.53 -6.39
CA LEU A 12 -21.58 -6.90 -5.07
C LEU A 12 -20.19 -6.92 -4.42
N ALA A 13 -19.66 -5.74 -4.13
CA ALA A 13 -18.42 -5.59 -3.37
C ALA A 13 -18.69 -5.75 -1.87
N GLN A 14 -17.93 -6.63 -1.22
CA GLN A 14 -18.07 -6.99 0.20
C GLN A 14 -16.69 -7.02 0.86
N SER A 15 -16.67 -7.00 2.20
CA SER A 15 -15.48 -7.22 3.01
C SER A 15 -15.51 -8.62 3.64
N GLY A 16 -14.34 -9.20 3.86
CA GLY A 16 -14.24 -10.53 4.48
C GLY A 16 -12.90 -10.76 5.14
N VAL A 17 -12.80 -11.88 5.83
CA VAL A 17 -11.57 -12.44 6.37
C VAL A 17 -11.16 -13.62 5.50
N LEU A 18 -9.93 -13.61 5.01
CA LEU A 18 -9.37 -14.71 4.22
C LEU A 18 -8.74 -15.74 5.18
N ALA A 19 -9.33 -16.92 5.23
CA ALA A 19 -8.88 -18.05 6.04
C ALA A 19 -8.54 -19.23 5.10
N GLY A 20 -7.26 -19.43 4.79
CA GLY A 20 -6.83 -20.35 3.73
C GLY A 20 -7.45 -19.98 2.40
N GLU A 21 -8.17 -20.92 1.79
CA GLU A 21 -8.87 -20.75 0.50
C GLU A 21 -10.36 -20.35 0.67
N THR A 22 -10.73 -19.84 1.86
CA THR A 22 -12.11 -19.44 2.17
C THR A 22 -12.18 -18.00 2.58
N VAL A 23 -13.16 -17.25 2.04
CA VAL A 23 -13.51 -15.90 2.45
C VAL A 23 -14.73 -15.95 3.36
N GLU A 24 -14.56 -15.54 4.61
CA GLU A 24 -15.64 -15.38 5.59
C GLU A 24 -16.15 -13.93 5.53
N VAL A 25 -17.44 -13.76 5.24
CA VAL A 25 -18.02 -12.44 4.94
C VAL A 25 -18.25 -11.63 6.20
N LEU A 26 -17.83 -10.36 6.17
CA LEU A 26 -18.10 -9.38 7.23
C LEU A 26 -19.36 -8.55 6.94
N THR A 27 -19.97 -8.01 7.99
CA THR A 27 -21.13 -7.10 7.88
C THR A 27 -20.77 -5.73 7.28
N GLY A 28 -19.49 -5.39 7.24
CA GLY A 28 -18.98 -4.11 6.74
C GLY A 28 -17.45 -4.06 6.68
N PRO A 29 -16.84 -2.89 6.55
CA PRO A 29 -15.39 -2.76 6.50
C PRO A 29 -14.76 -3.14 7.86
N PRO A 30 -13.59 -3.79 7.87
CA PRO A 30 -13.03 -4.40 9.08
C PRO A 30 -12.60 -3.38 10.16
N TRP A 31 -12.37 -2.13 9.82
CA TRP A 31 -12.07 -1.04 10.77
C TRP A 31 -13.32 -0.41 11.41
N ALA A 32 -14.53 -0.79 10.97
CA ALA A 32 -15.77 -0.37 11.59
C ALA A 32 -16.32 -1.60 12.31
N ALA A 33 -16.31 -1.72 13.57
CA ALA A 33 -16.87 -2.77 14.45
C ALA A 33 -17.69 -3.89 13.75
N SER A 34 -17.21 -4.38 12.60
CA SER A 34 -17.89 -5.36 11.75
C SER A 34 -17.77 -6.76 12.34
N GLN A 35 -18.80 -7.55 12.14
CA GLN A 35 -18.89 -8.92 12.64
C GLN A 35 -18.87 -9.91 11.48
N LEU A 36 -18.43 -11.14 11.74
CA LEU A 36 -18.57 -12.24 10.80
C LEU A 36 -20.05 -12.58 10.62
N THR A 37 -20.45 -12.79 9.37
CA THR A 37 -21.74 -13.34 9.03
C THR A 37 -21.65 -14.89 8.95
N SER A 38 -22.78 -15.56 8.68
CA SER A 38 -22.77 -16.99 8.37
C SER A 38 -22.33 -17.31 6.94
N LYS A 39 -22.10 -16.30 6.09
CA LYS A 39 -21.76 -16.50 4.67
C LYS A 39 -20.27 -16.76 4.50
N ARG A 40 -19.97 -17.76 3.66
CA ARG A 40 -18.61 -18.12 3.25
C ARG A 40 -18.57 -18.39 1.77
N TYR A 41 -17.43 -18.09 1.13
CA TYR A 41 -17.20 -18.39 -0.28
C TYR A 41 -15.81 -19.00 -0.44
N ALA A 42 -15.65 -19.91 -1.39
CA ALA A 42 -14.30 -20.31 -1.81
C ALA A 42 -13.62 -19.11 -2.48
N LEU A 43 -12.30 -18.97 -2.30
CA LEU A 43 -11.51 -17.90 -2.92
C LEU A 43 -11.65 -17.91 -4.44
N SER A 44 -11.77 -19.09 -5.05
CA SER A 44 -11.98 -19.27 -6.49
C SER A 44 -13.36 -18.80 -7.01
N GLU A 45 -14.31 -18.54 -6.12
CA GLU A 45 -15.67 -18.09 -6.48
C GLU A 45 -15.82 -16.56 -6.43
N VAL A 46 -14.80 -15.83 -5.98
CA VAL A 46 -14.85 -14.39 -5.79
C VAL A 46 -13.70 -13.71 -6.53
N ARG A 47 -13.88 -12.47 -6.92
CA ARG A 47 -12.81 -11.62 -7.44
C ARG A 47 -12.29 -10.72 -6.32
N LEU A 48 -11.02 -10.84 -5.96
CA LEU A 48 -10.42 -9.92 -5.00
C LEU A 48 -10.35 -8.52 -5.60
N LEU A 49 -10.60 -7.53 -4.76
CA LEU A 49 -10.48 -6.10 -5.06
C LEU A 49 -9.35 -5.51 -4.22
N ALA A 50 -8.94 -4.28 -4.52
CA ALA A 50 -8.11 -3.52 -3.59
C ALA A 50 -8.75 -3.58 -2.19
N PRO A 51 -7.99 -3.96 -1.13
CA PRO A 51 -8.58 -4.34 0.16
C PRO A 51 -9.20 -3.17 0.93
N CYS A 52 -8.92 -1.95 0.51
CA CYS A 52 -9.58 -0.74 1.00
C CYS A 52 -9.83 0.26 -0.15
N LYS A 53 -10.64 1.28 0.12
CA LYS A 53 -10.83 2.46 -0.75
C LYS A 53 -10.25 3.67 -0.02
N PRO A 54 -8.98 4.00 -0.22
CA PRO A 54 -8.36 5.11 0.48
C PRO A 54 -8.92 6.45 0.00
N SER A 55 -9.11 7.39 0.92
CA SER A 55 -9.45 8.78 0.59
C SER A 55 -8.22 9.57 0.12
N LYS A 56 -7.04 9.15 0.53
CA LYS A 56 -5.74 9.67 0.13
C LYS A 56 -4.68 8.58 0.27
N ILE A 57 -3.62 8.67 -0.53
CA ILE A 57 -2.46 7.79 -0.46
C ILE A 57 -1.26 8.71 -0.33
N VAL A 58 -0.65 8.70 0.86
CA VAL A 58 0.56 9.48 1.16
C VAL A 58 1.75 8.55 1.00
N CYS A 59 2.64 8.89 0.10
CA CYS A 59 3.84 8.12 -0.20
C CYS A 59 5.09 8.88 0.25
N LEU A 60 6.16 8.13 0.46
CA LEU A 60 7.48 8.68 0.80
C LEU A 60 8.48 8.39 -0.31
N GLY A 61 9.19 9.42 -0.74
CA GLY A 61 10.35 9.27 -1.61
C GLY A 61 11.62 9.01 -0.80
N ARG A 62 12.49 8.12 -1.34
CA ARG A 62 13.87 7.93 -0.84
C ARG A 62 14.00 7.52 0.62
N ASN A 63 13.18 6.58 1.07
CA ASN A 63 13.18 6.15 2.47
C ASN A 63 14.05 4.91 2.76
N TYR A 64 14.74 4.33 1.77
CA TYR A 64 15.69 3.23 1.94
C TYR A 64 17.12 3.69 1.67
N ARG A 65 18.06 3.38 2.61
CA ARG A 65 19.45 3.83 2.55
C ARG A 65 20.17 3.36 1.28
N GLU A 66 20.03 2.08 0.94
CA GLU A 66 20.66 1.51 -0.25
C GLU A 66 20.21 2.23 -1.51
N HIS A 67 18.91 2.45 -1.66
CA HIS A 67 18.33 3.15 -2.82
C HIS A 67 18.79 4.62 -2.92
N ALA A 68 18.92 5.32 -1.80
CA ALA A 68 19.47 6.68 -1.78
C ALA A 68 20.93 6.71 -2.25
N THR A 69 21.72 5.73 -1.82
CA THR A 69 23.15 5.60 -2.19
C THR A 69 23.32 5.22 -3.67
N GLU A 70 22.54 4.27 -4.18
CA GLU A 70 22.56 3.84 -5.59
C GLU A 70 22.24 5.00 -6.56
N MET A 71 21.37 5.90 -6.15
CA MET A 71 20.95 7.06 -6.95
C MET A 71 21.87 8.28 -6.78
N GLY A 72 22.91 8.20 -5.94
CA GLY A 72 23.84 9.29 -5.68
C GLY A 72 23.21 10.51 -5.00
N HIS A 73 22.09 10.31 -4.29
CA HIS A 73 21.40 11.38 -3.58
C HIS A 73 21.84 11.50 -2.13
N GLU A 74 21.91 12.73 -1.63
CA GLU A 74 22.04 12.97 -0.19
C GLU A 74 20.83 12.41 0.57
N MET A 75 21.06 11.88 1.78
CA MET A 75 19.97 11.43 2.65
C MET A 75 19.09 12.62 3.02
N PRO A 76 17.75 12.50 2.86
CA PRO A 76 16.85 13.59 3.20
C PRO A 76 16.87 13.86 4.71
N ARG A 77 16.79 15.13 5.09
CA ARG A 77 16.69 15.55 6.50
C ARG A 77 15.30 15.37 7.09
N GLU A 78 14.29 15.37 6.24
CA GLU A 78 12.87 15.20 6.56
C GLU A 78 12.20 14.26 5.53
N PRO A 79 11.10 13.58 5.91
CA PRO A 79 10.35 12.75 4.99
C PRO A 79 9.89 13.52 3.74
N LEU A 80 10.31 13.07 2.57
CA LEU A 80 9.87 13.63 1.30
C LEU A 80 8.52 13.00 0.91
N ILE A 81 7.43 13.68 1.20
CA ILE A 81 6.08 13.16 0.92
C ILE A 81 5.55 13.60 -0.44
N PHE A 82 4.76 12.72 -1.05
CA PHE A 82 3.94 13.02 -2.22
C PHE A 82 2.62 12.23 -2.15
N LEU A 83 1.70 12.52 -3.05
CA LEU A 83 0.39 11.87 -3.08
C LEU A 83 0.21 11.09 -4.36
N LYS A 84 -0.40 9.90 -4.25
CA LYS A 84 -1.04 9.24 -5.38
C LYS A 84 -2.56 9.46 -5.30
N PRO A 85 -3.24 9.73 -6.40
CA PRO A 85 -4.69 9.91 -6.38
C PRO A 85 -5.39 8.57 -6.10
N PRO A 86 -6.54 8.57 -5.40
CA PRO A 86 -7.33 7.35 -5.21
C PRO A 86 -7.76 6.68 -6.52
N SER A 87 -7.90 7.45 -7.61
CA SER A 87 -8.22 6.93 -8.95
C SER A 87 -7.12 6.04 -9.56
N ALA A 88 -5.89 6.14 -9.07
CA ALA A 88 -4.80 5.27 -9.50
C ALA A 88 -4.88 3.85 -8.93
N VAL A 89 -5.74 3.61 -7.90
CA VAL A 89 -5.82 2.31 -7.22
C VAL A 89 -6.48 1.27 -8.07
N ILE A 90 -5.80 0.13 -8.21
CA ILE A 90 -6.33 -1.11 -8.77
C ILE A 90 -6.13 -2.26 -7.79
N GLY A 91 -6.94 -3.31 -7.95
CA GLY A 91 -6.88 -4.53 -7.15
C GLY A 91 -5.89 -5.56 -7.69
N PRO A 92 -5.83 -6.73 -7.03
CA PRO A 92 -5.05 -7.86 -7.51
C PRO A 92 -5.48 -8.28 -8.92
N GLU A 93 -4.52 -8.70 -9.74
CA GLU A 93 -4.71 -9.21 -11.10
C GLU A 93 -5.26 -8.18 -12.13
N GLU A 94 -5.54 -6.96 -11.70
CA GLU A 94 -5.89 -5.88 -12.62
C GLU A 94 -4.64 -5.36 -13.35
N ALA A 95 -4.79 -5.04 -14.64
CA ALA A 95 -3.66 -4.65 -15.48
C ALA A 95 -3.21 -3.20 -15.22
N ILE A 96 -1.91 -3.01 -15.10
CA ILE A 96 -1.30 -1.68 -15.16
C ILE A 96 -1.30 -1.21 -16.60
N VAL A 97 -1.95 -0.07 -16.88
CA VAL A 97 -2.03 0.49 -18.23
C VAL A 97 -0.82 1.40 -18.48
N TYR A 98 -0.05 1.05 -19.50
CA TYR A 98 1.13 1.83 -19.89
C TYR A 98 0.68 3.14 -20.60
N PRO A 99 0.99 4.33 -20.06
CA PRO A 99 0.53 5.57 -20.66
C PRO A 99 1.31 5.88 -21.95
N PRO A 100 0.65 6.32 -23.05
CA PRO A 100 1.33 6.61 -24.30
C PRO A 100 2.37 7.73 -24.19
N SER A 101 2.28 8.56 -23.16
CA SER A 101 3.18 9.70 -22.91
C SER A 101 4.49 9.31 -22.22
N SER A 102 4.69 8.05 -21.83
CA SER A 102 5.91 7.57 -21.17
C SER A 102 6.59 6.51 -22.02
N GLN A 103 7.92 6.52 -22.01
CA GLN A 103 8.76 5.50 -22.64
C GLN A 103 9.38 4.54 -21.62
N ARG A 104 9.20 4.84 -20.31
CA ARG A 104 9.76 4.01 -19.26
C ARG A 104 8.88 4.01 -18.02
N VAL A 105 8.24 2.87 -17.75
CA VAL A 105 7.44 2.63 -16.55
C VAL A 105 8.15 1.60 -15.68
N ASP A 106 8.47 1.96 -14.46
CA ASP A 106 9.14 1.12 -13.47
C ASP A 106 8.14 0.68 -12.38
N TYR A 107 8.34 -0.52 -11.83
CA TYR A 107 7.69 -0.98 -10.59
C TYR A 107 8.47 -0.47 -9.37
N GLU A 108 7.78 -0.24 -8.28
CA GLU A 108 8.36 0.02 -6.96
C GLU A 108 7.50 -0.69 -5.91
N GLY A 109 7.93 -1.90 -5.49
CA GLY A 109 7.23 -2.65 -4.43
C GLY A 109 7.43 -1.98 -3.08
N GLU A 110 6.31 -1.69 -2.40
CA GLU A 110 6.29 -0.92 -1.17
C GLU A 110 5.44 -1.58 -0.09
N LEU A 111 5.75 -1.26 1.18
CA LEU A 111 4.89 -1.53 2.30
C LEU A 111 3.88 -0.39 2.46
N ALA A 112 2.61 -0.70 2.42
CA ALA A 112 1.55 0.24 2.75
C ALA A 112 1.04 0.03 4.18
N VAL A 113 1.03 1.11 4.97
CA VAL A 113 0.41 1.17 6.29
C VAL A 113 -1.03 1.64 6.13
N VAL A 114 -1.98 0.84 6.56
CA VAL A 114 -3.41 1.19 6.49
C VAL A 114 -3.84 1.83 7.80
N ILE A 115 -4.23 3.09 7.74
CA ILE A 115 -4.75 3.84 8.89
C ILE A 115 -6.23 3.50 9.09
N GLY A 116 -6.58 2.98 10.27
CA GLY A 116 -7.92 2.48 10.58
C GLY A 116 -8.87 3.51 11.19
N GLN A 117 -8.35 4.60 11.71
CA GLN A 117 -9.14 5.67 12.32
C GLN A 117 -8.52 7.04 12.02
N LYS A 118 -9.26 8.11 12.26
CA LYS A 118 -8.78 9.47 12.00
C LYS A 118 -7.50 9.75 12.80
N CYS A 119 -6.41 9.99 12.07
CA CYS A 119 -5.09 10.36 12.61
C CYS A 119 -4.75 11.77 12.12
N SER A 120 -4.76 12.75 13.02
CA SER A 120 -4.48 14.16 12.69
C SER A 120 -3.95 14.87 13.93
N ARG A 121 -2.81 15.53 13.80
CA ARG A 121 -2.13 16.23 14.89
C ARG A 121 -1.93 15.32 16.10
N LEU A 122 -1.28 14.17 15.85
CA LEU A 122 -1.08 13.12 16.84
C LEU A 122 -0.35 13.66 18.08
N PRO A 123 -0.98 13.63 19.26
CA PRO A 123 -0.35 14.10 20.50
C PRO A 123 0.92 13.33 20.80
N PRO A 124 1.96 13.92 21.40
CA PRO A 124 3.21 13.24 21.76
C PRO A 124 3.02 12.01 22.67
N ALA A 125 1.97 12.06 23.53
CA ALA A 125 1.67 10.98 24.47
C ALA A 125 0.98 9.77 23.82
N GLU A 126 0.41 9.91 22.62
CA GLU A 126 -0.30 8.82 21.94
C GLU A 126 0.66 8.03 21.03
N ALA A 127 0.49 6.71 21.00
CA ALA A 127 1.29 5.85 20.15
C ALA A 127 0.76 5.89 18.70
N PRO A 128 1.61 6.11 17.67
CA PRO A 128 1.18 6.06 16.27
C PRO A 128 0.53 4.73 15.88
N TRP A 129 0.92 3.66 16.54
CA TRP A 129 0.44 2.30 16.29
C TRP A 129 -1.04 2.09 16.64
N ASP A 130 -1.61 2.91 17.53
CA ASP A 130 -3.03 2.85 17.90
C ASP A 130 -3.94 3.26 16.72
N TYR A 131 -3.38 3.95 15.74
CA TYR A 131 -4.08 4.40 14.53
C TYR A 131 -3.92 3.44 13.33
N VAL A 132 -3.01 2.48 13.44
CA VAL A 132 -2.72 1.52 12.38
C VAL A 132 -3.69 0.35 12.44
N PHE A 133 -4.42 0.13 11.36
CA PHE A 133 -5.25 -1.06 11.22
C PHE A 133 -4.42 -2.29 10.81
N GLY A 134 -3.46 -2.11 9.90
CA GLY A 134 -2.62 -3.21 9.42
C GLY A 134 -1.75 -2.80 8.23
N PHE A 135 -1.23 -3.80 7.54
CA PHE A 135 -0.26 -3.64 6.47
C PHE A 135 -0.71 -4.36 5.20
N THR A 136 -0.34 -3.82 4.06
CA THR A 136 -0.57 -4.46 2.76
C THR A 136 0.59 -4.14 1.81
N CYS A 137 0.66 -4.84 0.68
CA CYS A 137 1.60 -4.51 -0.39
C CYS A 137 1.00 -3.42 -1.28
N LEU A 138 1.88 -2.57 -1.81
CA LEU A 138 1.56 -1.55 -2.80
C LEU A 138 2.66 -1.53 -3.85
N ASN A 139 2.28 -1.32 -5.10
CA ASN A 139 3.25 -1.02 -6.15
C ASN A 139 3.13 0.47 -6.51
N ASP A 140 4.18 1.25 -6.18
CA ASP A 140 4.26 2.68 -6.53
C ASP A 140 4.77 2.83 -7.97
N VAL A 141 3.93 2.44 -8.92
CA VAL A 141 4.26 2.48 -10.35
C VAL A 141 4.64 3.89 -10.78
N THR A 142 5.74 3.99 -11.52
CA THR A 142 6.38 5.27 -11.85
C THR A 142 6.73 5.37 -13.33
N ALA A 143 6.23 6.40 -14.02
CA ALA A 143 6.73 6.83 -15.34
C ALA A 143 8.07 7.55 -15.13
N ARG A 144 9.16 6.80 -15.22
CA ARG A 144 10.49 7.26 -14.79
C ARG A 144 11.06 8.40 -15.63
N ASP A 145 10.84 8.37 -16.91
CA ASP A 145 11.25 9.43 -17.85
C ASP A 145 10.53 10.75 -17.53
N ILE A 146 9.23 10.71 -17.23
CA ILE A 146 8.45 11.88 -16.81
C ILE A 146 8.94 12.41 -15.46
N GLN A 147 9.20 11.52 -14.50
CA GLN A 147 9.74 11.91 -13.19
C GLN A 147 11.09 12.64 -13.33
N GLN A 148 11.98 12.13 -14.18
CA GLN A 148 13.29 12.74 -14.40
C GLN A 148 13.19 14.08 -15.11
N ALA A 149 12.33 14.19 -16.13
CA ALA A 149 12.15 15.42 -16.89
C ALA A 149 11.52 16.56 -16.07
N GLU A 150 10.53 16.24 -15.25
CA GLU A 150 9.79 17.25 -14.46
C GLU A 150 10.38 17.51 -13.07
N GLY A 151 11.19 16.60 -12.54
CA GLY A 151 11.71 16.67 -11.16
C GLY A 151 10.63 16.58 -10.09
N ARG A 152 9.41 16.14 -10.45
CA ARG A 152 8.23 16.08 -9.58
C ARG A 152 7.54 14.72 -9.69
N PHE A 153 6.80 14.35 -8.64
CA PHE A 153 6.20 13.01 -8.56
C PHE A 153 4.77 12.94 -9.11
N THR A 154 3.99 14.01 -9.02
CA THR A 154 2.53 13.98 -9.22
C THR A 154 2.12 13.36 -10.55
N ARG A 155 2.65 13.84 -11.67
CA ARG A 155 2.31 13.31 -13.00
C ARG A 155 2.90 11.91 -13.21
N ALA A 156 4.16 11.72 -12.83
CA ALA A 156 4.86 10.45 -13.03
C ALA A 156 4.25 9.26 -12.27
N LYS A 157 3.58 9.52 -11.15
CA LYS A 157 3.04 8.51 -10.23
C LYS A 157 1.51 8.53 -10.12
N GLY A 158 0.85 9.49 -10.77
CA GLY A 158 -0.58 9.74 -10.64
C GLY A 158 -1.46 9.22 -11.78
N PHE A 159 -0.92 8.49 -12.74
CA PHE A 159 -1.72 7.87 -13.80
C PHE A 159 -2.71 6.85 -13.22
N ASP A 160 -3.85 6.70 -13.87
CA ASP A 160 -4.77 5.61 -13.57
C ASP A 160 -4.03 4.27 -13.61
N THR A 161 -4.40 3.34 -12.74
CA THR A 161 -3.77 2.02 -12.56
C THR A 161 -2.36 2.00 -11.95
N PHE A 162 -1.77 3.14 -11.61
CA PHE A 162 -0.40 3.22 -11.09
C PHE A 162 -0.27 2.94 -9.59
N CYS A 163 -1.32 2.42 -8.95
CA CYS A 163 -1.30 2.04 -7.54
C CYS A 163 -1.97 0.67 -7.30
N PRO A 164 -1.39 -0.44 -7.81
CA PRO A 164 -1.82 -1.77 -7.40
C PRO A 164 -1.70 -1.95 -5.89
N LEU A 165 -2.80 -2.36 -5.24
CA LEU A 165 -2.92 -2.43 -3.77
C LEU A 165 -3.52 -3.76 -3.35
N GLY A 166 -2.86 -4.47 -2.43
CA GLY A 166 -3.41 -5.71 -1.87
C GLY A 166 -2.43 -6.88 -1.86
N PRO A 167 -2.96 -8.11 -1.89
CA PRO A 167 -4.35 -8.55 -2.01
C PRO A 167 -5.17 -8.46 -0.71
N VAL A 168 -4.54 -8.39 0.45
CA VAL A 168 -5.19 -8.36 1.77
C VAL A 168 -4.53 -7.32 2.67
N ILE A 169 -5.23 -6.89 3.72
CA ILE A 169 -4.63 -6.17 4.84
C ILE A 169 -4.35 -7.21 5.94
N ALA A 170 -3.11 -7.36 6.31
CA ALA A 170 -2.68 -8.24 7.39
C ALA A 170 -2.54 -7.46 8.70
N THR A 171 -3.08 -8.01 9.79
CA THR A 171 -3.00 -7.42 11.13
C THR A 171 -2.20 -8.29 12.09
N GLY A 172 -1.76 -7.74 13.22
CA GLY A 172 -0.99 -8.49 14.22
C GLY A 172 0.40 -8.89 13.74
N LEU A 173 1.01 -8.05 12.90
CA LEU A 173 2.38 -8.19 12.43
C LEU A 173 3.30 -7.24 13.21
N ASP A 174 4.53 -7.68 13.46
CA ASP A 174 5.61 -6.81 13.89
C ASP A 174 6.23 -6.13 12.65
N PRO A 175 6.03 -4.82 12.45
CA PRO A 175 6.53 -4.12 11.27
C PRO A 175 8.06 -4.17 11.13
N ALA A 176 8.81 -4.24 12.22
CA ALA A 176 10.26 -4.30 12.19
C ALA A 176 10.79 -5.60 11.55
N SER A 177 9.99 -6.66 11.58
CA SER A 177 10.33 -7.95 10.98
C SER A 177 9.96 -8.09 9.51
N LEU A 178 9.23 -7.12 8.94
CA LEU A 178 8.71 -7.20 7.58
C LEU A 178 9.80 -7.01 6.53
N ILE A 179 9.64 -7.76 5.45
CA ILE A 179 10.47 -7.68 4.24
C ILE A 179 9.54 -7.49 3.05
N VAL A 180 9.86 -6.54 2.20
CA VAL A 180 9.18 -6.34 0.91
C VAL A 180 10.05 -6.93 -0.18
N GLU A 181 9.48 -7.81 -0.99
CA GLU A 181 10.15 -8.38 -2.16
C GLU A 181 9.28 -8.20 -3.40
N THR A 182 9.92 -7.88 -4.52
CA THR A 182 9.24 -7.77 -5.83
C THR A 182 9.82 -8.79 -6.79
N TYR A 183 8.94 -9.52 -7.44
CA TYR A 183 9.28 -10.50 -8.46
C TYR A 183 8.69 -10.09 -9.81
N VAL A 184 9.48 -10.17 -10.87
CA VAL A 184 9.05 -9.95 -12.25
C VAL A 184 9.44 -11.17 -13.08
N ASN A 185 8.45 -11.81 -13.69
CA ASN A 185 8.65 -13.05 -14.46
C ASN A 185 9.41 -14.13 -13.67
N GLY A 186 9.08 -14.31 -12.40
CA GLY A 186 9.70 -15.28 -11.51
C GLY A 186 11.07 -14.89 -10.95
N ALA A 187 11.69 -13.81 -11.44
CA ALA A 187 12.97 -13.34 -10.93
C ALA A 187 12.76 -12.24 -9.86
N ARG A 188 13.40 -12.40 -8.70
CA ARG A 188 13.38 -11.34 -7.66
C ARG A 188 14.16 -10.13 -8.14
N ARG A 189 13.51 -9.00 -8.18
CA ARG A 189 14.06 -7.71 -8.65
C ARG A 189 14.29 -6.70 -7.55
N GLN A 190 13.56 -6.83 -6.43
CA GLN A 190 13.65 -5.91 -5.30
C GLN A 190 13.58 -6.70 -4.00
N ARG A 191 14.31 -6.25 -2.99
CA ARG A 191 14.21 -6.72 -1.61
C ARG A 191 14.60 -5.59 -0.67
N GLY A 192 13.72 -5.23 0.25
CA GLY A 192 13.98 -4.21 1.28
C GLY A 192 13.45 -4.68 2.64
N GLN A 193 14.18 -4.39 3.70
CA GLN A 193 13.75 -4.65 5.07
C GLN A 193 13.22 -3.37 5.69
N VAL A 194 12.07 -3.42 6.35
CA VAL A 194 11.44 -2.24 6.96
C VAL A 194 12.34 -1.57 8.01
N ARG A 195 13.13 -2.36 8.73
CA ARG A 195 14.12 -1.85 9.72
C ARG A 195 15.28 -1.05 9.10
N GLU A 196 15.46 -1.09 7.78
CA GLU A 196 16.51 -0.38 7.03
C GLU A 196 16.02 0.98 6.51
N MET A 197 14.77 1.32 6.77
CA MET A 197 14.21 2.63 6.45
C MET A 197 14.99 3.76 7.13
N ILE A 198 15.17 4.88 6.42
CA ILE A 198 15.81 6.09 6.95
C ILE A 198 14.93 6.70 8.04
N PHE A 199 13.65 6.86 7.76
CA PHE A 199 12.64 7.28 8.72
C PHE A 199 11.80 6.06 9.12
N PRO A 200 11.76 5.68 10.41
CA PRO A 200 10.93 4.58 10.87
C PRO A 200 9.44 4.91 10.76
N LEU A 201 8.59 3.88 10.68
CA LEU A 201 7.17 4.04 10.37
C LEU A 201 6.40 4.92 11.38
N ASP A 202 6.74 4.84 12.66
CA ASP A 202 6.13 5.67 13.71
C ASP A 202 6.46 7.17 13.53
N ALA A 203 7.71 7.49 13.16
CA ALA A 203 8.12 8.85 12.83
C ALA A 203 7.38 9.35 11.58
N ILE A 204 7.22 8.50 10.56
CA ILE A 204 6.46 8.82 9.34
C ILE A 204 5.00 9.15 9.68
N ILE A 205 4.33 8.30 10.47
CA ILE A 205 2.92 8.51 10.85
C ILE A 205 2.77 9.83 11.61
N ARG A 206 3.67 10.13 12.54
CA ARG A 206 3.67 11.42 13.26
C ARG A 206 3.86 12.60 12.31
N PHE A 207 4.84 12.53 11.43
CA PHE A 207 5.13 13.59 10.47
C PHE A 207 3.95 13.86 9.53
N VAL A 208 3.32 12.81 9.00
CA VAL A 208 2.17 12.94 8.09
C VAL A 208 0.92 13.42 8.82
N SER A 209 0.79 13.14 10.13
CA SER A 209 -0.37 13.57 10.93
C SER A 209 -0.31 15.04 11.35
N SER A 210 0.86 15.65 11.34
CA SER A 210 1.07 17.08 11.71
C SER A 210 0.58 18.02 10.61
#